data_b134fa6470f3f3a2de14708c42d9a313
#
_entry.id   b134fa6470f3f3a2de14708c42d9a313
#
_cell.length_a   1.000
_cell.length_b   1.000
_cell.length_c   1.000
_cell.angle_alpha   90.00
_cell.angle_beta   90.00
_cell.angle_gamma   90.00
#
_symmetry.space_group_name_H-M   'P 1'
#
loop_
_entity.id
_entity.type
_entity.pdbx_description
1 polymer ?
#
loop_
_entity_poly.entity_id
_entity_poly.type
_entity_poly.pdbx_seq_one_letter_code
_entity_poly.pdbx_strand_id
1 'polypeptide(L)'
;MKLSSIPVVHLPLVDLSTDPLDLLLMGLALRMKQLARTSPKFIELTHDRQFRIQIGTEQGMARQFVINHGQVETVSGSAEKADFILQFADSEQGVKTLLKGDPTAFMTGMQNGSIKMEG
;
A
#
# COMPACT_ATOMS: atom_id res chain seq x y z
N MET A 1 10.13 32.83 -1.16
CA MET A 1 10.38 32.45 -1.52
C MET A 1 10.38 32.11 -1.85
N LYS A 2 10.06 32.08 -2.08
CA LYS A 2 10.06 31.57 -2.60
C LYS A 2 10.45 30.78 -2.63
N LEU A 3 10.70 30.31 -2.32
CA LEU A 3 11.12 29.59 -2.43
C LEU A 3 10.92 29.02 -2.77
N SER A 4 10.40 29.50 -2.85
CA SER A 4 10.04 29.15 -3.22
C SER A 4 9.76 28.66 -3.71
N SER A 5 9.58 29.57 -3.88
CA SER A 5 9.24 28.79 -4.56
C SER A 5 9.86 27.70 -4.87
N ILE A 6 10.01 27.25 -4.82
CA ILE A 6 10.41 25.93 -4.64
C ILE A 6 9.32 24.92 -4.84
N PRO A 7 8.56 25.04 -5.85
CA PRO A 7 7.41 24.18 -6.05
C PRO A 7 7.80 22.71 -6.22
N VAL A 8 8.88 22.47 -6.90
CA VAL A 8 9.31 21.09 -7.16
C VAL A 8 9.64 20.37 -5.87
N VAL A 9 10.28 21.07 -4.99
CA VAL A 9 10.73 20.46 -3.74
C VAL A 9 9.57 20.12 -2.83
N HIS A 10 8.60 20.99 -2.74
CA HIS A 10 7.52 20.74 -1.81
C HIS A 10 6.38 19.91 -2.39
N LEU A 11 6.38 19.64 -3.68
CA LEU A 11 5.35 18.77 -4.25
C LEU A 11 5.29 17.40 -3.60
N PRO A 12 6.41 16.70 -3.43
CA PRO A 12 6.34 15.41 -2.73
C PRO A 12 5.83 15.57 -1.30
N LEU A 13 6.15 16.68 -0.66
CA LEU A 13 5.68 16.93 0.69
C LEU A 13 4.18 17.20 0.72
N VAL A 14 3.69 17.93 -0.29
CA VAL A 14 2.27 18.20 -0.41
C VAL A 14 1.49 16.90 -0.58
N ASP A 15 2.06 15.96 -1.32
CA ASP A 15 1.41 14.69 -1.58
C ASP A 15 1.55 13.69 -0.45
N LEU A 16 2.38 13.99 0.54
CA LEU A 16 2.52 13.10 1.68
C LEU A 16 1.25 13.12 2.51
N SER A 17 0.74 11.93 2.72
CA SER A 17 -0.42 11.76 3.56
C SER A 17 -0.03 11.87 5.03
N THR A 18 -0.94 12.41 5.85
CA THR A 18 -0.78 12.34 7.29
C THR A 18 -1.46 11.11 7.86
N ASP A 19 -2.10 10.32 7.01
CA ASP A 19 -2.77 9.10 7.42
C ASP A 19 -1.72 8.04 7.79
N PRO A 20 -1.77 7.51 9.02
CA PRO A 20 -0.75 6.56 9.47
C PRO A 20 -0.71 5.27 8.65
N LEU A 21 -1.85 4.80 8.18
CA LEU A 21 -1.86 3.61 7.34
C LEU A 21 -1.19 3.88 6.00
N ASP A 22 -1.49 5.01 5.40
CA ASP A 22 -0.89 5.35 4.11
C ASP A 22 0.63 5.50 4.23
N LEU A 23 1.10 6.11 5.31
CA LEU A 23 2.54 6.22 5.55
C LEU A 23 3.18 4.85 5.72
N LEU A 24 2.52 3.95 6.43
CA LEU A 24 3.02 2.59 6.57
C LEU A 24 3.08 1.88 5.22
N LEU A 25 2.05 2.04 4.40
CA LEU A 25 2.01 1.41 3.08
C LEU A 25 3.10 1.96 2.17
N MET A 26 3.40 3.25 2.26
CA MET A 26 4.51 3.84 1.51
C MET A 26 5.84 3.23 1.93
N GLY A 27 6.02 3.00 3.23
CA GLY A 27 7.21 2.33 3.73
C GLY A 27 7.32 0.90 3.24
N LEU A 28 6.20 0.18 3.21
CA LEU A 28 6.16 -1.18 2.66
C LEU A 28 6.53 -1.19 1.18
N ALA A 29 6.06 -0.21 0.42
CA ALA A 29 6.40 -0.12 -0.99
C ALA A 29 7.90 0.07 -1.19
N LEU A 30 8.54 0.88 -0.35
CA LEU A 30 9.98 1.05 -0.41
C LEU A 30 10.71 -0.26 -0.12
N ARG A 31 10.23 -1.00 0.86
CA ARG A 31 10.79 -2.31 1.19
C ARG A 31 10.63 -3.28 0.02
N MET A 32 9.47 -3.29 -0.60
CA MET A 32 9.23 -4.15 -1.75
C MET A 32 10.14 -3.78 -2.92
N LYS A 33 10.38 -2.49 -3.13
CA LYS A 33 11.32 -2.05 -4.18
C LYS A 33 12.73 -2.54 -3.90
N GLN A 34 13.15 -2.54 -2.65
CA GLN A 34 14.44 -3.12 -2.27
C GLN A 34 14.49 -4.61 -2.58
N LEU A 35 13.45 -5.34 -2.18
CA LEU A 35 13.39 -6.78 -2.42
C LEU A 35 13.40 -7.08 -3.92
N ALA A 36 12.79 -6.24 -4.73
CA ALA A 36 12.76 -6.41 -6.17
C ALA A 36 14.15 -6.34 -6.78
N ARG A 37 15.12 -5.75 -6.08
CA ARG A 37 16.49 -5.64 -6.57
C ARG A 37 17.45 -6.62 -5.90
N THR A 38 17.12 -7.08 -4.70
CA THR A 38 18.08 -7.82 -3.88
C THR A 38 17.65 -9.23 -3.50
N SER A 39 16.37 -9.54 -3.58
CA SER A 39 15.86 -10.85 -3.14
C SER A 39 15.59 -11.76 -4.35
N PRO A 40 16.36 -12.82 -4.52
CA PRO A 40 16.11 -13.76 -5.62
C PRO A 40 14.71 -14.37 -5.53
N LYS A 41 14.24 -14.63 -4.32
CA LYS A 41 12.91 -15.21 -4.14
C LYS A 41 11.81 -14.24 -4.57
N PHE A 42 11.94 -12.97 -4.21
CA PHE A 42 10.97 -11.96 -4.61
C PHE A 42 10.96 -11.80 -6.13
N ILE A 43 12.16 -11.76 -6.73
CA ILE A 43 12.30 -11.65 -8.17
C ILE A 43 11.66 -12.84 -8.87
N GLU A 44 11.90 -14.03 -8.37
CA GLU A 44 11.33 -15.24 -8.92
C GLU A 44 9.81 -15.22 -8.88
N LEU A 45 9.24 -14.72 -7.78
CA LEU A 45 7.78 -14.69 -7.60
C LEU A 45 7.09 -13.64 -8.47
N THR A 46 7.80 -12.62 -8.89
CA THR A 46 7.17 -11.47 -9.54
C THR A 46 7.63 -11.19 -10.97
N HIS A 47 8.72 -11.79 -11.42
CA HIS A 47 9.33 -11.38 -12.69
C HIS A 47 8.44 -11.57 -13.92
N ASP A 48 7.54 -12.54 -13.89
CA ASP A 48 6.62 -12.79 -15.00
C ASP A 48 5.18 -12.47 -14.65
N ARG A 49 4.97 -11.68 -13.60
CA ARG A 49 3.63 -11.35 -13.13
C ARG A 49 3.31 -9.88 -13.30
N GLN A 50 2.03 -9.61 -13.46
CA GLN A 50 1.53 -8.26 -13.57
C GLN A 50 0.20 -8.21 -12.84
N PHE A 51 0.15 -7.45 -11.75
CA PHE A 51 -1.09 -7.34 -10.98
C PHE A 51 -1.10 -6.07 -10.15
N ARG A 52 -2.29 -5.70 -9.69
CA ARG A 52 -2.52 -4.49 -8.92
C ARG A 52 -3.29 -4.81 -7.67
N ILE A 53 -2.77 -4.36 -6.53
CA ILE A 53 -3.41 -4.53 -5.23
C ILE A 53 -3.79 -3.15 -4.72
N GLN A 54 -5.01 -3.03 -4.20
CA GLN A 54 -5.46 -1.80 -3.58
C GLN A 54 -5.69 -2.06 -2.09
N ILE A 55 -5.13 -1.21 -1.25
CA ILE A 55 -5.33 -1.28 0.20
C ILE A 55 -5.89 0.06 0.65
N GLY A 56 -6.96 0.02 1.42
CA GLY A 56 -7.59 1.25 1.87
C GLY A 56 -8.47 1.07 3.09
N THR A 57 -9.24 2.10 3.40
CA THR A 57 -10.16 2.10 4.52
C THR A 57 -11.55 2.46 4.07
N GLU A 58 -12.54 2.15 4.92
CA GLU A 58 -13.91 2.54 4.64
C GLU A 58 -14.09 4.06 4.68
N GLN A 59 -13.13 4.77 5.24
CA GLN A 59 -13.18 6.23 5.33
C GLN A 59 -12.63 6.93 4.10
N GLY A 60 -12.18 6.16 3.11
CA GLY A 60 -11.81 6.74 1.82
C GLY A 60 -10.33 6.76 1.49
N MET A 61 -9.44 6.44 2.43
CA MET A 61 -8.03 6.33 2.11
C MET A 61 -7.81 5.11 1.24
N ALA A 62 -6.99 5.23 0.21
CA ALA A 62 -6.63 4.11 -0.66
C ALA A 62 -5.25 4.32 -1.25
N ARG A 63 -4.53 3.24 -1.40
CA ARG A 63 -3.23 3.22 -2.06
C ARG A 63 -3.10 1.93 -2.86
N GLN A 64 -2.53 2.07 -4.04
CA GLN A 64 -2.33 0.96 -4.96
C GLN A 64 -0.88 0.52 -4.95
N PHE A 65 -0.68 -0.79 -5.04
CA PHE A 65 0.62 -1.40 -5.30
C PHE A 65 0.53 -2.04 -6.66
N VAL A 66 1.38 -1.62 -7.57
CA VAL A 66 1.40 -2.14 -8.93
C VAL A 66 2.67 -2.95 -9.13
N ILE A 67 2.50 -4.25 -9.34
CA ILE A 67 3.62 -5.14 -9.63
C ILE A 67 3.58 -5.42 -11.13
N ASN A 68 4.69 -5.13 -11.81
CA ASN A 68 4.78 -5.27 -13.25
C ASN A 68 6.12 -5.89 -13.61
N HIS A 69 6.12 -7.19 -13.83
CA HIS A 69 7.32 -7.93 -14.23
C HIS A 69 8.50 -7.63 -13.31
N GLY A 70 8.26 -7.76 -12.01
CA GLY A 70 9.28 -7.57 -11.00
C GLY A 70 9.48 -6.14 -10.54
N GLN A 71 8.88 -5.18 -11.21
CA GLN A 71 8.95 -3.78 -10.80
C GLN A 71 7.79 -3.44 -9.90
N VAL A 72 8.07 -2.66 -8.86
CA VAL A 72 7.06 -2.26 -7.87
C VAL A 72 6.87 -0.76 -7.92
N GLU A 73 5.61 -0.34 -8.07
CA GLU A 73 5.23 1.05 -8.03
C GLU A 73 4.09 1.22 -7.04
N THR A 74 3.95 2.42 -6.48
CA THR A 74 2.82 2.71 -5.62
C THR A 74 2.17 4.02 -6.05
N VAL A 75 0.85 4.03 -6.01
CA VAL A 75 0.06 5.18 -6.45
C VAL A 75 -1.01 5.47 -5.40
N SER A 76 -1.17 6.74 -5.05
CA SER A 76 -2.23 7.16 -4.14
C SER A 76 -3.58 7.10 -4.84
N GLY A 77 -4.62 6.78 -4.09
CA GLY A 77 -5.99 6.77 -4.60
C GLY A 77 -6.48 5.40 -5.03
N SER A 78 -7.76 5.36 -5.38
CA SER A 78 -8.42 4.13 -5.79
C SER A 78 -8.13 3.81 -7.24
N ALA A 79 -8.02 2.52 -7.54
CA ALA A 79 -7.86 2.05 -8.90
C ALA A 79 -9.25 1.86 -9.53
N GLU A 80 -9.31 2.11 -10.83
CA GLU A 80 -10.49 1.77 -11.59
C GLU A 80 -10.72 0.27 -11.59
N LYS A 81 -9.62 -0.46 -11.64
CA LYS A 81 -9.64 -1.92 -11.62
C LYS A 81 -8.45 -2.41 -10.83
N ALA A 82 -8.70 -3.15 -9.77
CA ALA A 82 -7.65 -3.79 -9.01
C ALA A 82 -7.89 -5.30 -9.06
N ASP A 83 -6.80 -6.05 -9.07
CA ASP A 83 -6.91 -7.52 -9.05
C ASP A 83 -7.26 -8.00 -7.65
N PHE A 84 -6.89 -7.21 -6.65
CA PHE A 84 -7.12 -7.58 -5.27
C PHE A 84 -7.34 -6.30 -4.46
N ILE A 85 -8.35 -6.31 -3.60
CA ILE A 85 -8.68 -5.17 -2.74
C ILE A 85 -8.72 -5.64 -1.30
N LEU A 86 -8.01 -4.92 -0.44
CA LEU A 86 -8.02 -5.15 0.99
C LEU A 86 -8.48 -3.86 1.67
N GLN A 87 -9.56 -3.94 2.43
CA GLN A 87 -10.14 -2.76 3.05
C GLN A 87 -10.26 -2.94 4.55
N PHE A 88 -9.72 -1.98 5.30
CA PHE A 88 -9.83 -1.93 6.75
C PHE A 88 -10.93 -0.96 7.15
N ALA A 89 -11.47 -1.12 8.36
CA ALA A 89 -12.48 -0.20 8.85
C ALA A 89 -11.92 1.22 8.98
N ASP A 90 -10.71 1.34 9.52
CA ASP A 90 -10.03 2.62 9.63
C ASP A 90 -8.52 2.42 9.60
N SER A 91 -7.79 3.53 9.58
CA SER A 91 -6.33 3.49 9.47
C SER A 91 -5.67 2.90 10.71
N GLU A 92 -6.19 3.16 11.88
CA GLU A 92 -5.63 2.63 13.11
C GLU A 92 -5.68 1.10 13.11
N GLN A 93 -6.80 0.53 12.71
CA GLN A 93 -6.94 -0.91 12.63
C GLN A 93 -6.00 -1.49 11.58
N GLY A 94 -5.89 -0.82 10.43
CA GLY A 94 -4.98 -1.27 9.39
C GLY A 94 -3.53 -1.31 9.85
N VAL A 95 -3.09 -0.27 10.52
CA VAL A 95 -1.73 -0.21 11.06
C VAL A 95 -1.49 -1.33 12.06
N LYS A 96 -2.41 -1.50 13.00
CA LYS A 96 -2.27 -2.55 14.02
C LYS A 96 -2.20 -3.92 13.40
N THR A 97 -3.07 -4.20 12.44
CA THR A 97 -3.12 -5.50 11.79
C THR A 97 -1.83 -5.80 11.03
N LEU A 98 -1.37 -4.83 10.25
CA LEU A 98 -0.18 -5.02 9.45
C LEU A 98 1.08 -5.13 10.29
N LEU A 99 1.18 -4.35 11.37
CA LEU A 99 2.35 -4.41 12.24
C LEU A 99 2.42 -5.72 13.00
N LYS A 100 1.29 -6.30 13.35
CA LYS A 100 1.29 -7.62 13.98
C LYS A 100 1.81 -8.69 13.04
N GLY A 101 1.47 -8.56 11.76
CA GLY A 101 1.87 -9.55 10.77
C GLY A 101 1.35 -10.95 11.05
N ASP A 102 0.26 -11.05 11.79
CA ASP A 102 -0.27 -12.31 12.30
C ASP A 102 -1.50 -12.71 11.48
N PRO A 103 -1.49 -13.88 10.82
CA PRO A 103 -2.66 -14.33 10.06
C PRO A 103 -3.94 -14.37 10.91
N THR A 104 -3.82 -14.65 12.21
CA THR A 104 -4.98 -14.68 13.10
C THR A 104 -5.65 -13.31 13.18
N ALA A 105 -4.86 -12.23 13.16
CA ALA A 105 -5.42 -10.88 13.22
C ALA A 105 -6.26 -10.59 11.98
N PHE A 106 -5.81 -11.05 10.80
CA PHE A 106 -6.57 -10.91 9.57
C PHE A 106 -7.86 -11.72 9.62
N MET A 107 -7.77 -12.96 10.08
CA MET A 107 -8.94 -13.82 10.16
C MET A 107 -9.98 -13.24 11.12
N THR A 108 -9.56 -12.77 12.27
CA THR A 108 -10.46 -12.16 13.24
C THR A 108 -11.13 -10.93 12.65
N GLY A 109 -10.36 -10.09 11.95
CA GLY A 109 -10.89 -8.90 11.31
C GLY A 109 -11.92 -9.23 10.23
N MET A 110 -11.67 -10.29 9.46
CA MET A 110 -12.62 -10.70 8.44
C MET A 110 -13.90 -11.27 9.06
N GLN A 111 -13.78 -12.00 10.16
CA GLN A 111 -14.94 -12.56 10.84
C GLN A 111 -15.84 -11.50 11.45
N ASN A 112 -15.26 -10.44 12.01
CA ASN A 112 -16.06 -9.39 12.65
C ASN A 112 -16.42 -8.24 11.69
N GLY A 113 -16.02 -8.33 10.42
CA GLY A 113 -16.37 -7.34 9.42
C GLY A 113 -15.49 -6.12 9.36
N SER A 114 -14.44 -6.04 10.18
CA SER A 114 -13.53 -4.89 10.15
C SER A 114 -12.49 -4.97 9.05
N ILE A 115 -12.34 -6.12 8.43
CA ILE A 115 -11.47 -6.31 7.27
C ILE A 115 -12.28 -6.96 6.16
N LYS A 116 -12.23 -6.37 4.97
CA LYS A 116 -12.92 -6.90 3.79
C LYS A 116 -11.90 -7.14 2.70
N MET A 117 -12.04 -8.25 2.01
CA MET A 117 -11.16 -8.61 0.91
C MET A 117 -11.98 -9.00 -0.31
N GLU A 118 -11.52 -8.53 -1.47
CA GLU A 118 -12.08 -8.89 -2.77
C GLU A 118 -10.95 -9.24 -3.71
N GLY A 119 -11.21 -10.17 -4.58
CA GLY A 119 -10.16 -10.52 -5.52
C GLY A 119 -10.47 -11.58 -6.52
#